data_a8d5e5668347682ada721b64e8dee85e
#
_entry.id   a8d5e5668347682ada721b64e8dee85e
#
_cell.length_a   1.000
_cell.length_b   1.000
_cell.length_c   1.000
_cell.angle_alpha   90.00
_cell.angle_beta   90.00
_cell.angle_gamma   90.00
#
_symmetry.space_group_name_H-M   'P 1'
#
loop_
_entity.id
_entity.type
_entity.pdbx_description
1 polymer ?
#
loop_
_entity_poly.entity_id
_entity_poly.type
_entity_poly.pdbx_seq_one_letter_code
_entity_poly.pdbx_strand_id
1 'polypeptide(L)'
;PCWINLNETFKDKKIIKIDPGAAFGTGSHPTTYLCLEKMENILFSDKKVLDIGSGSGILSIAARLLGAKEVCAIDNDYLAINSTKNNFNLNFGNLNDLYTYLGTFNEVISKNKLKQFDFVLCNILAEVIKEMIPNIYKCLRNNGEVIFSGILNSQKDEILKILIQNNLKLLDVSTRKDWACISAQKASDPT
;
A
#
# COMPACT_ATOMS: atom_id res chain seq x y z
N PRO A 1 23.47 1.94 -5.16
CA PRO A 1 24.61 1.40 -5.89
C PRO A 1 25.19 0.18 -5.19
N CYS A 2 25.56 -0.86 -5.93
CA CYS A 2 26.06 -2.14 -5.38
C CYS A 2 27.38 -2.05 -4.63
N TRP A 3 28.05 -0.90 -4.66
CA TRP A 3 29.32 -0.64 -3.96
C TRP A 3 29.17 0.03 -2.58
N ILE A 4 27.96 0.33 -2.12
CA ILE A 4 27.73 0.84 -0.76
C ILE A 4 27.64 -0.35 0.18
N ASN A 5 28.57 -0.45 1.11
CA ASN A 5 28.50 -1.44 2.19
C ASN A 5 27.48 -0.97 3.23
N LEU A 6 26.22 -1.43 3.09
CA LEU A 6 25.11 -1.05 3.95
C LEU A 6 25.16 -1.72 5.33
N ASN A 7 25.96 -2.76 5.49
CA ASN A 7 25.91 -3.63 6.66
C ASN A 7 26.48 -2.98 7.94
N GLU A 8 27.39 -2.02 7.85
CA GLU A 8 27.96 -1.37 9.03
C GLU A 8 27.14 -0.17 9.51
N THR A 9 26.53 0.55 8.59
CA THR A 9 25.83 1.82 8.89
C THR A 9 24.36 1.62 9.31
N PHE A 10 23.73 0.47 8.97
CA PHE A 10 22.29 0.25 9.12
C PHE A 10 21.96 -1.12 9.73
N LYS A 11 22.76 -1.62 10.67
CA LYS A 11 22.64 -2.98 11.26
C LYS A 11 21.22 -3.32 11.77
N ASP A 12 20.48 -2.32 12.25
CA ASP A 12 19.17 -2.52 12.85
C ASP A 12 18.00 -2.07 11.94
N LYS A 13 18.28 -1.68 10.69
CA LYS A 13 17.27 -1.19 9.76
C LYS A 13 16.96 -2.19 8.68
N LYS A 14 15.66 -2.31 8.34
CA LYS A 14 15.22 -3.05 7.17
C LYS A 14 15.53 -2.24 5.92
N ILE A 15 16.26 -2.82 5.00
CA ILE A 15 16.70 -2.14 3.76
C ILE A 15 15.82 -2.60 2.62
N ILE A 16 15.20 -1.63 1.93
CA ILE A 16 14.46 -1.87 0.68
C ILE A 16 15.36 -1.50 -0.50
N LYS A 17 15.60 -2.45 -1.40
CA LYS A 17 16.31 -2.23 -2.65
C LYS A 17 15.29 -1.96 -3.75
N ILE A 18 15.42 -0.84 -4.44
CA ILE A 18 14.57 -0.47 -5.57
C ILE A 18 15.45 -0.15 -6.78
N ASP A 19 15.19 -0.82 -7.89
CA ASP A 19 15.65 -0.37 -9.19
C ASP A 19 14.69 0.77 -9.62
N PRO A 20 15.21 2.00 -9.79
CA PRO A 20 14.34 3.15 -10.06
C PRO A 20 13.59 3.09 -11.39
N GLY A 21 13.96 2.21 -12.34
CA GLY A 21 13.22 1.93 -13.57
C GLY A 21 12.32 3.05 -14.10
N ALA A 22 11.32 2.71 -14.90
CA ALA A 22 10.32 3.66 -15.40
C ALA A 22 9.11 3.87 -14.45
N ALA A 23 8.97 3.06 -13.38
CA ALA A 23 7.79 3.10 -12.51
C ALA A 23 7.92 4.15 -11.40
N PHE A 24 6.78 4.75 -11.03
CA PHE A 24 6.70 5.67 -9.89
C PHE A 24 6.95 4.94 -8.56
N GLY A 25 7.46 5.67 -7.55
CA GLY A 25 7.59 5.13 -6.19
C GLY A 25 9.00 4.73 -5.78
N THR A 26 9.99 5.60 -6.03
CA THR A 26 11.39 5.38 -5.60
C THR A 26 11.62 5.55 -4.08
N GLY A 27 10.56 5.92 -3.32
CA GLY A 27 10.65 6.17 -1.87
C GLY A 27 10.94 7.61 -1.48
N SER A 28 11.41 8.45 -2.40
CA SER A 28 11.79 9.85 -2.11
C SER A 28 10.59 10.81 -2.05
N HIS A 29 9.45 10.44 -2.62
CA HIS A 29 8.27 11.30 -2.62
C HIS A 29 7.60 11.33 -1.23
N PRO A 30 7.12 12.50 -0.76
CA PRO A 30 6.49 12.63 0.56
C PRO A 30 5.36 11.64 0.83
N THR A 31 4.55 11.29 -0.19
CA THR A 31 3.44 10.34 -0.05
C THR A 31 3.91 8.93 0.27
N THR A 32 4.98 8.47 -0.40
CA THR A 32 5.59 7.15 -0.13
C THR A 32 6.22 7.11 1.25
N TYR A 33 6.92 8.20 1.63
CA TYR A 33 7.48 8.33 2.97
C TYR A 33 6.41 8.20 4.06
N LEU A 34 5.29 8.94 3.93
CA LEU A 34 4.19 8.89 4.89
C LEU A 34 3.58 7.49 5.02
N CYS A 35 3.43 6.75 3.89
CA CYS A 35 2.99 5.35 3.94
C CYS A 35 3.96 4.48 4.74
N LEU A 36 5.25 4.55 4.42
CA LEU A 36 6.28 3.73 5.08
C LEU A 36 6.35 4.04 6.58
N GLU A 37 6.32 5.30 6.96
CA GLU A 37 6.30 5.74 8.36
C GLU A 37 5.08 5.18 9.13
N LYS A 38 3.91 5.16 8.50
CA LYS A 38 2.71 4.51 9.08
C LYS A 38 2.90 3.02 9.23
N MET A 39 3.43 2.37 8.20
CA MET A 39 3.61 0.92 8.17
C MET A 39 4.59 0.42 9.23
N GLU A 40 5.60 1.21 9.62
CA GLU A 40 6.58 0.84 10.66
C GLU A 40 5.92 0.54 12.02
N ASN A 41 4.76 1.13 12.29
CA ASN A 41 4.03 0.95 13.55
C ASN A 41 2.97 -0.16 13.49
N ILE A 42 2.88 -0.90 12.37
CA ILE A 42 1.89 -1.95 12.16
C ILE A 42 2.53 -3.33 12.27
N LEU A 43 1.84 -4.23 12.95
CA LEU A 43 2.22 -5.64 13.01
C LEU A 43 1.63 -6.39 11.82
N PHE A 44 2.45 -6.65 10.81
CA PHE A 44 2.04 -7.38 9.61
C PHE A 44 2.18 -8.91 9.70
N SER A 45 2.69 -9.46 10.80
CA SER A 45 2.88 -10.90 10.94
C SER A 45 1.58 -11.67 10.67
N ASP A 46 1.66 -12.65 9.76
CA ASP A 46 0.54 -13.49 9.30
C ASP A 46 -0.61 -12.74 8.60
N LYS A 47 -0.38 -11.49 8.21
CA LYS A 47 -1.40 -10.64 7.57
C LYS A 47 -1.38 -10.76 6.06
N LYS A 48 -2.58 -10.64 5.48
CA LYS A 48 -2.82 -10.53 4.05
C LYS A 48 -2.98 -9.06 3.65
N VAL A 49 -2.10 -8.60 2.76
CA VAL A 49 -1.99 -7.20 2.34
C VAL A 49 -2.38 -7.03 0.89
N LEU A 50 -3.10 -5.97 0.58
CA LEU A 50 -3.40 -5.52 -0.78
C LEU A 50 -2.71 -4.18 -1.03
N ASP A 51 -1.93 -4.10 -2.11
CA ASP A 51 -1.26 -2.88 -2.58
C ASP A 51 -1.89 -2.42 -3.89
N ILE A 52 -2.60 -1.29 -3.87
CA ILE A 52 -3.34 -0.73 -5.01
C ILE A 52 -2.54 0.40 -5.64
N GLY A 53 -2.23 0.26 -6.94
CA GLY A 53 -1.31 1.16 -7.63
C GLY A 53 0.12 0.88 -7.17
N SER A 54 0.58 -0.37 -7.33
CA SER A 54 1.82 -0.84 -6.73
C SER A 54 3.09 -0.14 -7.26
N GLY A 55 3.06 0.37 -8.50
CA GLY A 55 4.18 1.10 -9.10
C GLY A 55 5.49 0.33 -9.06
N SER A 56 6.48 0.84 -8.34
CA SER A 56 7.76 0.15 -8.11
C SER A 56 7.66 -1.08 -7.21
N GLY A 57 6.53 -1.29 -6.51
CA GLY A 57 6.34 -2.32 -5.52
C GLY A 57 6.89 -1.99 -4.13
N ILE A 58 7.29 -0.76 -3.88
CA ILE A 58 7.95 -0.38 -2.61
C ILE A 58 7.09 -0.67 -1.38
N LEU A 59 5.77 -0.43 -1.43
CA LEU A 59 4.87 -0.71 -0.31
C LEU A 59 4.63 -2.21 -0.15
N SER A 60 4.53 -2.96 -1.25
CA SER A 60 4.48 -4.42 -1.27
C SER A 60 5.72 -5.03 -0.59
N ILE A 61 6.90 -4.54 -0.93
CA ILE A 61 8.18 -4.99 -0.35
C ILE A 61 8.24 -4.62 1.12
N ALA A 62 7.85 -3.41 1.49
CA ALA A 62 7.80 -2.97 2.89
C ALA A 62 6.88 -3.86 3.72
N ALA A 63 5.66 -4.15 3.25
CA ALA A 63 4.72 -5.03 3.93
C ALA A 63 5.33 -6.43 4.16
N ARG A 64 5.98 -7.00 3.13
CA ARG A 64 6.62 -8.31 3.25
C ARG A 64 7.80 -8.31 4.22
N LEU A 65 8.65 -7.28 4.21
CA LEU A 65 9.75 -7.10 5.17
C LEU A 65 9.24 -6.94 6.60
N LEU A 66 8.06 -6.34 6.79
CA LEU A 66 7.41 -6.18 8.08
C LEU A 66 6.65 -7.43 8.55
N GLY A 67 6.67 -8.52 7.75
CA GLY A 67 6.16 -9.82 8.15
C GLY A 67 4.83 -10.24 7.50
N ALA A 68 4.32 -9.50 6.52
CA ALA A 68 3.12 -9.91 5.81
C ALA A 68 3.25 -11.33 5.24
N LYS A 69 2.23 -12.15 5.45
CA LYS A 69 2.20 -13.52 4.96
C LYS A 69 2.02 -13.57 3.45
N GLU A 70 1.15 -12.71 2.94
CA GLU A 70 0.76 -12.66 1.53
C GLU A 70 0.57 -11.20 1.11
N VAL A 71 1.08 -10.85 -0.05
CA VAL A 71 0.91 -9.53 -0.66
C VAL A 71 0.28 -9.68 -2.02
N CYS A 72 -0.86 -9.02 -2.24
CA CYS A 72 -1.48 -8.88 -3.55
C CYS A 72 -1.21 -7.47 -4.07
N ALA A 73 -0.57 -7.34 -5.23
CA ALA A 73 -0.26 -6.06 -5.86
C ALA A 73 -1.10 -5.88 -7.13
N ILE A 74 -1.78 -4.76 -7.26
CA ILE A 74 -2.60 -4.40 -8.42
C ILE A 74 -2.06 -3.13 -9.05
N ASP A 75 -1.90 -3.13 -10.36
CA ASP A 75 -1.62 -1.92 -11.13
C ASP A 75 -2.24 -2.03 -12.53
N ASN A 76 -2.65 -0.92 -13.11
CA ASN A 76 -3.18 -0.88 -14.48
C ASN A 76 -2.08 -0.68 -15.54
N ASP A 77 -0.85 -0.43 -15.12
CA ASP A 77 0.32 -0.34 -16.00
C ASP A 77 1.12 -1.64 -15.96
N TYR A 78 1.30 -2.25 -17.13
CA TYR A 78 2.13 -3.45 -17.30
C TYR A 78 3.59 -3.23 -16.85
N LEU A 79 4.15 -2.03 -17.06
CA LEU A 79 5.51 -1.70 -16.62
C LEU A 79 5.61 -1.64 -15.11
N ALA A 80 4.58 -1.12 -14.43
CA ALA A 80 4.50 -1.11 -12.98
C ALA A 80 4.44 -2.53 -12.40
N ILE A 81 3.61 -3.42 -12.97
CA ILE A 81 3.56 -4.83 -12.55
C ILE A 81 4.91 -5.53 -12.71
N ASN A 82 5.61 -5.30 -13.82
CA ASN A 82 6.95 -5.87 -14.02
C ASN A 82 7.97 -5.29 -13.04
N SER A 83 7.92 -3.97 -12.79
CA SER A 83 8.77 -3.31 -11.81
C SER A 83 8.55 -3.86 -10.40
N THR A 84 7.28 -4.02 -9.99
CA THR A 84 6.90 -4.66 -8.72
C THR A 84 7.54 -6.04 -8.58
N LYS A 85 7.41 -6.90 -9.59
CA LYS A 85 7.99 -8.26 -9.59
C LYS A 85 9.52 -8.23 -9.49
N ASN A 86 10.16 -7.41 -10.32
CA ASN A 86 11.61 -7.31 -10.38
C ASN A 86 12.19 -6.81 -9.04
N ASN A 87 11.60 -5.75 -8.48
CA ASN A 87 12.02 -5.19 -7.20
C ASN A 87 11.74 -6.15 -6.04
N PHE A 88 10.60 -6.86 -6.07
CA PHE A 88 10.31 -7.88 -5.06
C PHE A 88 11.36 -9.01 -5.12
N ASN A 89 11.66 -9.51 -6.32
CA ASN A 89 12.71 -10.51 -6.51
C ASN A 89 14.10 -10.02 -6.09
N LEU A 90 14.43 -8.74 -6.33
CA LEU A 90 15.67 -8.10 -5.90
C LEU A 90 15.84 -8.12 -4.37
N ASN A 91 14.75 -8.08 -3.62
CA ASN A 91 14.77 -8.07 -2.15
C ASN A 91 14.71 -9.48 -1.54
N PHE A 92 13.97 -10.41 -2.15
CA PHE A 92 13.67 -11.73 -1.56
C PHE A 92 14.26 -12.91 -2.33
N GLY A 93 14.82 -12.70 -3.54
CA GLY A 93 15.36 -13.76 -4.39
C GLY A 93 14.30 -14.68 -5.01
N ASN A 94 13.02 -14.42 -4.79
CA ASN A 94 11.88 -15.17 -5.32
C ASN A 94 10.62 -14.31 -5.30
N LEU A 95 9.54 -14.85 -5.87
CA LEU A 95 8.22 -14.21 -5.90
C LEU A 95 7.18 -14.95 -5.03
N ASN A 96 7.62 -15.79 -4.11
CA ASN A 96 6.72 -16.47 -3.20
C ASN A 96 5.97 -15.42 -2.37
N ASP A 97 4.69 -15.70 -2.11
CA ASP A 97 3.81 -14.83 -1.34
C ASP A 97 3.51 -13.46 -1.99
N LEU A 98 3.93 -13.23 -3.25
CA LEU A 98 3.53 -12.10 -4.07
C LEU A 98 2.59 -12.54 -5.19
N TYR A 99 1.38 -11.98 -5.21
CA TYR A 99 0.39 -12.15 -6.26
C TYR A 99 0.19 -10.83 -6.99
N THR A 100 0.39 -10.80 -8.30
CA THR A 100 0.27 -9.56 -9.08
C THR A 100 -0.86 -9.64 -10.07
N TYR A 101 -1.60 -8.55 -10.22
CA TYR A 101 -2.74 -8.46 -11.13
C TYR A 101 -2.64 -7.19 -11.97
N LEU A 102 -2.69 -7.36 -13.29
CA LEU A 102 -2.76 -6.24 -14.24
C LEU A 102 -4.23 -5.85 -14.46
N GLY A 103 -4.56 -4.59 -14.26
CA GLY A 103 -5.89 -4.02 -14.46
C GLY A 103 -6.24 -2.98 -13.41
N THR A 104 -7.41 -2.37 -13.56
CA THR A 104 -7.94 -1.48 -12.54
C THR A 104 -8.37 -2.25 -11.29
N PHE A 105 -8.32 -1.61 -10.13
CA PHE A 105 -8.72 -2.23 -8.87
C PHE A 105 -10.12 -2.87 -8.95
N ASN A 106 -11.12 -2.13 -9.47
CA ASN A 106 -12.49 -2.61 -9.52
C ASN A 106 -12.65 -3.84 -10.43
N GLU A 107 -11.98 -3.88 -11.58
CA GLU A 107 -11.98 -5.03 -12.49
C GLU A 107 -11.34 -6.25 -11.85
N VAL A 108 -10.16 -6.07 -11.26
CA VAL A 108 -9.38 -7.16 -10.65
C VAL A 108 -10.15 -7.77 -9.47
N ILE A 109 -10.69 -6.94 -8.59
CA ILE A 109 -11.46 -7.40 -7.43
C ILE A 109 -12.70 -8.17 -7.86
N SER A 110 -13.46 -7.65 -8.81
CA SER A 110 -14.67 -8.30 -9.32
C SER A 110 -14.34 -9.65 -9.99
N LYS A 111 -13.38 -9.64 -10.92
CA LYS A 111 -13.00 -10.83 -11.72
C LYS A 111 -12.40 -11.94 -10.86
N ASN A 112 -11.52 -11.61 -9.93
CA ASN A 112 -10.78 -12.60 -9.14
C ASN A 112 -11.43 -12.87 -7.77
N LYS A 113 -12.55 -12.22 -7.43
CA LYS A 113 -13.26 -12.34 -6.14
C LYS A 113 -12.34 -12.16 -4.93
N LEU A 114 -11.37 -11.25 -5.05
CA LEU A 114 -10.41 -10.98 -3.98
C LEU A 114 -11.10 -10.33 -2.79
N LYS A 115 -10.93 -10.92 -1.61
CA LYS A 115 -11.59 -10.49 -0.37
C LYS A 115 -10.69 -10.79 0.84
N GLN A 116 -11.11 -10.25 1.99
CA GLN A 116 -10.55 -10.62 3.29
C GLN A 116 -9.09 -10.21 3.48
N PHE A 117 -8.77 -8.96 3.09
CA PHE A 117 -7.48 -8.38 3.40
C PHE A 117 -7.48 -7.81 4.82
N ASP A 118 -6.37 -8.03 5.52
CA ASP A 118 -6.12 -7.41 6.83
C ASP A 118 -5.71 -5.95 6.65
N PHE A 119 -4.93 -5.66 5.61
CA PHE A 119 -4.47 -4.31 5.27
C PHE A 119 -4.63 -4.01 3.79
N VAL A 120 -4.99 -2.77 3.50
CA VAL A 120 -4.97 -2.19 2.15
C VAL A 120 -4.03 -0.99 2.14
N LEU A 121 -3.11 -0.95 1.20
CA LEU A 121 -2.20 0.16 0.95
C LEU A 121 -2.61 0.79 -0.38
N CYS A 122 -2.74 2.12 -0.41
CA CYS A 122 -3.22 2.83 -1.58
C CYS A 122 -2.56 4.21 -1.66
N ASN A 123 -1.53 4.34 -2.50
CA ASN A 123 -0.79 5.59 -2.70
C ASN A 123 -0.95 6.07 -4.14
N ILE A 124 -2.12 6.62 -4.44
CA ILE A 124 -2.52 7.10 -5.78
C ILE A 124 -3.27 8.43 -5.67
N LEU A 125 -3.73 8.98 -6.80
CA LEU A 125 -4.46 10.24 -6.83
C LEU A 125 -5.77 10.18 -6.03
N ALA A 126 -6.06 11.23 -5.27
CA ALA A 126 -7.24 11.34 -4.41
C ALA A 126 -8.56 11.12 -5.15
N GLU A 127 -8.67 11.59 -6.39
CA GLU A 127 -9.88 11.42 -7.21
C GLU A 127 -10.19 9.94 -7.45
N VAL A 128 -9.16 9.13 -7.72
CA VAL A 128 -9.31 7.68 -7.92
C VAL A 128 -9.62 6.97 -6.59
N ILE A 129 -8.99 7.41 -5.50
CA ILE A 129 -9.28 6.88 -4.15
C ILE A 129 -10.77 7.02 -3.81
N LYS A 130 -11.37 8.17 -4.05
CA LYS A 130 -12.79 8.44 -3.74
C LYS A 130 -13.72 7.39 -4.35
N GLU A 131 -13.48 7.04 -5.60
CA GLU A 131 -14.29 6.06 -6.34
C GLU A 131 -14.10 4.62 -5.81
N MET A 132 -12.95 4.33 -5.23
CA MET A 132 -12.61 2.98 -4.78
C MET A 132 -13.01 2.67 -3.34
N ILE A 133 -13.21 3.68 -2.49
CA ILE A 133 -13.50 3.50 -1.05
C ILE A 133 -14.63 2.48 -0.79
N PRO A 134 -15.79 2.50 -1.49
CA PRO A 134 -16.85 1.52 -1.23
C PRO A 134 -16.44 0.07 -1.49
N ASN A 135 -15.58 -0.15 -2.50
CA ASN A 135 -15.09 -1.50 -2.82
C ASN A 135 -13.92 -1.91 -1.94
N ILE A 136 -13.09 -0.97 -1.51
CA ILE A 136 -12.03 -1.21 -0.50
C ILE A 136 -12.68 -1.68 0.81
N TYR A 137 -13.76 -1.02 1.27
CA TYR A 137 -14.51 -1.47 2.44
C TYR A 137 -14.97 -2.93 2.33
N LYS A 138 -15.48 -3.35 1.15
CA LYS A 138 -15.92 -4.75 0.91
C LYS A 138 -14.76 -5.75 0.89
N CYS A 139 -13.56 -5.32 0.52
CA CYS A 139 -12.38 -6.17 0.47
C CYS A 139 -11.70 -6.35 1.82
N LEU A 140 -11.90 -5.42 2.75
CA LEU A 140 -11.35 -5.49 4.09
C LEU A 140 -12.10 -6.54 4.95
N ARG A 141 -11.34 -7.23 5.79
CA ARG A 141 -11.89 -7.98 6.93
C ARG A 141 -12.51 -7.03 7.94
N ASN A 142 -13.33 -7.56 8.85
CA ASN A 142 -13.70 -6.84 10.05
C ASN A 142 -12.42 -6.47 10.83
N ASN A 143 -12.34 -5.24 11.32
CA ASN A 143 -11.14 -4.65 11.91
C ASN A 143 -9.92 -4.54 10.94
N GLY A 144 -10.09 -4.79 9.66
CA GLY A 144 -9.04 -4.55 8.65
C GLY A 144 -8.80 -3.06 8.48
N GLU A 145 -7.57 -2.71 8.15
CA GLU A 145 -7.13 -1.31 8.07
C GLU A 145 -6.74 -0.93 6.64
N VAL A 146 -6.85 0.35 6.35
CA VAL A 146 -6.40 0.92 5.09
C VAL A 146 -5.54 2.15 5.32
N ILE A 147 -4.48 2.28 4.52
CA ILE A 147 -3.63 3.47 4.44
C ILE A 147 -3.83 4.10 3.07
N PHE A 148 -4.32 5.32 3.05
CA PHE A 148 -4.46 6.15 1.86
C PHE A 148 -3.38 7.24 1.84
N SER A 149 -2.71 7.43 0.71
CA SER A 149 -1.79 8.53 0.46
C SER A 149 -1.89 8.98 -1.00
N GLY A 150 -1.11 10.01 -1.40
CA GLY A 150 -1.31 10.65 -2.70
C GLY A 150 -2.42 11.70 -2.66
N ILE A 151 -2.79 12.15 -1.47
CA ILE A 151 -3.86 13.10 -1.20
C ILE A 151 -3.24 14.46 -0.90
N LEU A 152 -3.63 15.52 -1.58
CA LEU A 152 -3.26 16.88 -1.22
C LEU A 152 -3.97 17.30 0.08
N ASN A 153 -3.32 18.15 0.88
CA ASN A 153 -3.94 18.69 2.11
C ASN A 153 -5.29 19.36 1.84
N SER A 154 -5.45 19.99 0.68
CA SER A 154 -6.73 20.60 0.25
C SER A 154 -7.85 19.59 -0.04
N GLN A 155 -7.51 18.33 -0.34
CA GLN A 155 -8.46 17.27 -0.65
C GLN A 155 -8.81 16.39 0.56
N LYS A 156 -8.05 16.54 1.64
CA LYS A 156 -8.14 15.68 2.84
C LYS A 156 -9.56 15.61 3.41
N ASP A 157 -10.20 16.76 3.63
CA ASP A 157 -11.50 16.81 4.30
C ASP A 157 -12.61 16.16 3.49
N GLU A 158 -12.51 16.18 2.17
CA GLU A 158 -13.43 15.46 1.28
C GLU A 158 -13.26 13.94 1.42
N ILE A 159 -12.03 13.45 1.42
CA ILE A 159 -11.74 12.03 1.66
C ILE A 159 -12.29 11.59 3.03
N LEU A 160 -12.06 12.36 4.09
CA LEU A 160 -12.55 12.04 5.43
C LEU A 160 -14.09 11.91 5.47
N LYS A 161 -14.82 12.78 4.79
CA LYS A 161 -16.29 12.68 4.67
C LYS A 161 -16.72 11.37 3.99
N ILE A 162 -16.05 11.00 2.89
CA ILE A 162 -16.35 9.78 2.14
C ILE A 162 -16.04 8.52 2.98
N LEU A 163 -14.97 8.53 3.77
CA LEU A 163 -14.64 7.42 4.68
C LEU A 163 -15.76 7.18 5.70
N ILE A 164 -16.23 8.25 6.35
CA ILE A 164 -17.33 8.18 7.33
C ILE A 164 -18.61 7.66 6.67
N GLN A 165 -18.96 8.15 5.47
CA GLN A 165 -20.13 7.69 4.71
C GLN A 165 -20.07 6.20 4.35
N ASN A 166 -18.86 5.63 4.28
CA ASN A 166 -18.63 4.22 3.97
C ASN A 166 -18.27 3.36 5.20
N ASN A 167 -18.60 3.81 6.41
CA ASN A 167 -18.37 3.09 7.67
C ASN A 167 -16.90 2.72 7.93
N LEU A 168 -15.97 3.54 7.43
CA LEU A 168 -14.56 3.45 7.76
C LEU A 168 -14.26 4.45 8.89
N LYS A 169 -13.84 3.93 10.03
CA LYS A 169 -13.45 4.73 11.20
C LYS A 169 -12.06 5.30 10.98
N LEU A 170 -11.92 6.61 11.09
CA LEU A 170 -10.61 7.26 11.07
C LEU A 170 -9.76 6.79 12.25
N LEU A 171 -8.53 6.39 11.96
CA LEU A 171 -7.51 6.05 12.97
C LEU A 171 -6.54 7.22 13.15
N ASP A 172 -5.97 7.74 12.06
CA ASP A 172 -5.00 8.80 12.12
C ASP A 172 -4.84 9.56 10.79
N VAL A 173 -4.35 10.78 10.87
CA VAL A 173 -3.96 11.61 9.73
C VAL A 173 -2.57 12.18 9.97
N SER A 174 -1.66 11.95 9.04
CA SER A 174 -0.33 12.55 9.02
C SER A 174 -0.15 13.42 7.79
N THR A 175 0.61 14.49 7.91
CA THR A 175 0.88 15.39 6.79
C THR A 175 2.37 15.64 6.63
N ARG A 176 2.83 15.81 5.38
CA ARG A 176 4.20 16.17 5.07
C ARG A 176 4.22 17.04 3.82
N LYS A 177 4.69 18.28 3.94
CA LYS A 177 4.56 19.32 2.91
C LYS A 177 3.09 19.49 2.51
N ASP A 178 2.76 19.40 1.24
CA ASP A 178 1.41 19.56 0.69
C ASP A 178 0.57 18.26 0.71
N TRP A 179 1.11 17.18 1.26
CA TRP A 179 0.53 15.85 1.17
C TRP A 179 0.03 15.32 2.50
N ALA A 180 -1.06 14.59 2.45
CA ALA A 180 -1.68 13.89 3.58
C ALA A 180 -1.65 12.37 3.36
N CYS A 181 -1.53 11.67 4.49
CA CYS A 181 -1.73 10.22 4.60
C CYS A 181 -2.79 9.97 5.67
N ILE A 182 -3.77 9.16 5.34
CA ILE A 182 -4.94 8.86 6.18
C ILE A 182 -4.97 7.36 6.44
N SER A 183 -5.04 6.96 7.70
CA SER A 183 -5.35 5.57 8.06
C SER A 183 -6.76 5.46 8.62
N ALA A 184 -7.46 4.41 8.20
CA ALA A 184 -8.82 4.13 8.63
C ALA A 184 -9.03 2.62 8.81
N GLN A 185 -10.04 2.25 9.58
CA GLN A 185 -10.36 0.86 9.92
C GLN A 185 -11.82 0.55 9.59
N LYS A 186 -12.06 -0.62 9.03
CA LYS A 186 -13.40 -1.17 8.92
C LYS A 186 -13.90 -1.56 10.30
N ALA A 187 -15.02 -0.98 10.74
CA ALA A 187 -15.66 -1.41 11.96
C ALA A 187 -16.07 -2.90 11.87
N SER A 188 -16.02 -3.60 12.99
CA SER A 188 -16.63 -4.93 13.08
C SER A 188 -18.15 -4.79 12.89
N ASP A 189 -18.72 -5.67 12.06
CA ASP A 189 -20.17 -5.77 11.97
C ASP A 189 -20.72 -6.07 13.38
N PRO A 190 -21.78 -5.40 13.83
CA PRO A 190 -22.40 -5.76 15.09
C PRO A 190 -22.88 -7.22 14.99
N THR A 191 -22.40 -8.03 15.91
CA THR A 191 -22.82 -9.44 16.08
C THR A 191 -24.28 -9.54 16.43
#